data_0b26e458d3b35468b644bdcea9109241
#
_entry.id   0b26e458d3b35468b644bdcea9109241
#
_cell.length_a   1.000
_cell.length_b   1.000
_cell.length_c   1.000
_cell.angle_alpha   90.00
_cell.angle_beta   90.00
_cell.angle_gamma   90.00
#
_symmetry.space_group_name_H-M   'P 1'
#
loop_
_entity.id
_entity.type
_entity.pdbx_description
1 polymer ?
#
loop_
_entity_poly.entity_id
_entity_poly.type
_entity_poly.pdbx_seq_one_letter_code
_entity_poly.pdbx_strand_id
1 'polypeptide(L)'
;VSISHQTLINYTNVAAARLSGFVDANSPKPEGPCAAYETCIKVNGITRYTWFILSRVRRAICGWNLLESRERAPALGLIYNYGPPDDPVSEDAELITDGLPSYDSAVVAYNTEAMKNTHMRVLNKHAVIGRRNLDTESETYREYKQLVERLNRTYKFHTRPRAGFKEFDGAVALTTLFVAYYNFMRPHGSLDKRPPVELECLQGKRLYPDQWAELLRQAA
;
A
#
# COMPACT_ATOMS: atom_id res chain seq x y z
N VAL A 1 11.32 19.16 -27.85
CA VAL A 1 11.12 20.05 -26.68
C VAL A 1 12.02 19.55 -25.57
N SER A 2 12.96 20.39 -25.10
CA SER A 2 13.79 20.06 -23.92
C SER A 2 13.04 20.46 -22.65
N ILE A 3 12.82 19.53 -21.76
CA ILE A 3 12.15 19.76 -20.48
C ILE A 3 13.20 19.71 -19.39
N SER A 4 13.22 20.68 -18.47
CA SER A 4 14.14 20.68 -17.35
C SER A 4 13.78 19.60 -16.32
N HIS A 5 14.78 19.13 -15.57
CA HIS A 5 14.59 18.19 -14.47
C HIS A 5 13.58 18.74 -13.44
N GLN A 6 13.66 20.04 -13.11
CA GLN A 6 12.73 20.68 -12.17
C GLN A 6 11.30 20.69 -12.70
N THR A 7 11.11 20.88 -13.99
CA THR A 7 9.77 20.81 -14.63
C THR A 7 9.16 19.42 -14.49
N LEU A 8 9.96 18.35 -14.66
CA LEU A 8 9.50 16.97 -14.45
C LEU A 8 9.10 16.70 -13.00
N ILE A 9 9.88 17.20 -12.04
CA ILE A 9 9.54 17.09 -10.61
C ILE A 9 8.21 17.80 -10.32
N ASN A 10 8.05 19.03 -10.80
CA ASN A 10 6.81 19.80 -10.60
C ASN A 10 5.59 19.10 -11.20
N TYR A 11 5.69 18.56 -12.41
CA TYR A 11 4.61 17.79 -13.02
C TYR A 11 4.28 16.52 -12.25
N THR A 12 5.29 15.83 -11.74
CA THR A 12 5.10 14.63 -10.91
C THR A 12 4.32 14.97 -9.63
N ASN A 13 4.70 16.05 -8.96
CA ASN A 13 4.03 16.49 -7.72
C ASN A 13 2.58 16.94 -7.99
N VAL A 14 2.35 17.72 -9.05
CA VAL A 14 1.00 18.15 -9.44
C VAL A 14 0.12 16.95 -9.83
N ALA A 15 0.65 16.01 -10.58
CA ALA A 15 -0.08 14.81 -10.97
C ALA A 15 -0.44 13.95 -9.74
N ALA A 16 0.49 13.76 -8.82
CA ALA A 16 0.25 13.01 -7.60
C ALA A 16 -0.79 13.70 -6.69
N ALA A 17 -0.70 15.01 -6.54
CA ALA A 17 -1.66 15.78 -5.74
C ALA A 17 -3.09 15.66 -6.30
N ARG A 18 -3.26 15.73 -7.63
CA ARG A 18 -4.56 15.50 -8.28
C ARG A 18 -5.06 14.08 -8.08
N LEU A 19 -4.19 13.09 -8.24
CA LEU A 19 -4.58 11.69 -8.18
C LEU A 19 -4.80 11.17 -6.76
N SER A 20 -4.32 11.84 -5.72
CA SER A 20 -4.39 11.34 -4.34
C SER A 20 -5.83 10.97 -3.94
N GLY A 21 -6.76 11.92 -4.01
CA GLY A 21 -8.17 11.65 -3.68
C GLY A 21 -8.81 10.59 -4.57
N PHE A 22 -8.46 10.55 -5.86
CA PHE A 22 -8.95 9.53 -6.77
C PHE A 22 -8.42 8.14 -6.40
N VAL A 23 -7.14 8.03 -6.07
CA VAL A 23 -6.52 6.77 -5.63
C VAL A 23 -7.19 6.27 -4.36
N ASP A 24 -7.38 7.14 -3.37
CA ASP A 24 -8.00 6.78 -2.09
C ASP A 24 -9.46 6.31 -2.29
N ALA A 25 -10.22 7.00 -3.12
CA ALA A 25 -11.62 6.65 -3.41
C ALA A 25 -11.78 5.34 -4.20
N ASN A 26 -10.80 4.98 -5.04
CA ASN A 26 -10.85 3.78 -5.89
C ASN A 26 -9.96 2.64 -5.39
N SER A 27 -9.20 2.82 -4.33
CA SER A 27 -8.49 1.72 -3.68
C SER A 27 -9.48 0.77 -3.03
N PRO A 28 -9.32 -0.54 -3.22
CA PRO A 28 -10.29 -1.49 -2.68
C PRO A 28 -10.20 -1.52 -1.16
N LYS A 29 -11.34 -1.64 -0.51
CA LYS A 29 -11.38 -1.98 0.92
C LYS A 29 -10.75 -3.37 1.12
N PRO A 30 -10.06 -3.60 2.23
CA PRO A 30 -9.54 -4.92 2.57
C PRO A 30 -10.67 -5.93 2.73
N GLU A 31 -10.51 -7.07 2.09
CA GLU A 31 -11.40 -8.22 2.21
C GLU A 31 -10.58 -9.43 2.64
N GLY A 32 -11.01 -10.10 3.70
CA GLY A 32 -10.30 -11.25 4.26
C GLY A 32 -8.88 -10.92 4.74
N PRO A 33 -8.04 -11.94 4.86
CA PRO A 33 -6.66 -11.73 5.32
C PRO A 33 -5.83 -10.86 4.40
N CYS A 34 -5.14 -9.87 4.96
CA CYS A 34 -4.25 -8.93 4.25
C CYS A 34 -2.85 -8.94 4.85
N ALA A 35 -1.85 -8.70 4.01
CA ALA A 35 -0.48 -8.54 4.46
C ALA A 35 -0.15 -7.09 4.74
N ALA A 36 0.38 -6.80 5.92
CA ALA A 36 0.91 -5.48 6.28
C ALA A 36 2.44 -5.56 6.42
N TYR A 37 3.11 -4.58 5.87
CA TYR A 37 4.56 -4.48 5.98
C TYR A 37 5.06 -3.05 5.73
N GLU A 38 6.30 -2.82 6.14
CA GLU A 38 6.98 -1.57 5.83
C GLU A 38 8.27 -1.80 5.04
N THR A 39 8.65 -0.80 4.28
CA THR A 39 9.91 -0.74 3.57
C THR A 39 10.56 0.63 3.73
N CYS A 40 11.88 0.67 3.81
CA CYS A 40 12.60 1.92 3.99
C CYS A 40 12.96 2.57 2.66
N ILE A 41 12.88 3.91 2.65
CA ILE A 41 13.43 4.79 1.62
C ILE A 41 14.30 5.87 2.28
N LYS A 42 15.09 6.57 1.49
CA LYS A 42 15.88 7.72 1.96
C LYS A 42 15.21 9.02 1.52
N VAL A 43 15.01 9.93 2.49
CA VAL A 43 14.55 11.30 2.23
C VAL A 43 15.54 12.24 2.91
N ASN A 44 16.19 13.09 2.15
CA ASN A 44 17.28 13.97 2.62
C ASN A 44 18.35 13.20 3.44
N GLY A 45 18.74 12.00 2.96
CA GLY A 45 19.69 11.13 3.65
C GLY A 45 19.13 10.39 4.88
N ILE A 46 17.96 10.76 5.38
CA ILE A 46 17.34 10.17 6.56
C ILE A 46 16.42 9.00 6.14
N THR A 47 16.41 7.94 6.93
CA THR A 47 15.54 6.79 6.68
C THR A 47 14.09 7.15 7.01
N ARG A 48 13.18 6.89 6.08
CA ARG A 48 11.73 6.98 6.22
C ARG A 48 11.11 5.64 5.84
N TYR A 49 9.89 5.40 6.26
CA TYR A 49 9.22 4.10 6.13
C TYR A 49 7.92 4.25 5.34
N THR A 50 7.84 3.53 4.23
CA THR A 50 6.59 3.37 3.50
C THR A 50 5.92 2.09 3.99
N TRP A 51 4.70 2.24 4.45
CA TRP A 51 3.86 1.17 4.98
C TRP A 51 2.79 0.83 3.96
N PHE A 52 2.49 -0.46 3.80
CA PHE A 52 1.47 -0.94 2.87
C PHE A 52 0.60 -2.00 3.50
N ILE A 53 -0.70 -2.01 3.13
CA ILE A 53 -1.61 -3.14 3.30
C ILE A 53 -1.92 -3.68 1.91
N LEU A 54 -1.76 -4.98 1.74
CA LEU A 54 -1.91 -5.67 0.47
C LEU A 54 -2.91 -6.82 0.60
N SER A 55 -4.01 -6.76 -0.16
CA SER A 55 -4.95 -7.85 -0.28
C SER A 55 -4.37 -8.99 -1.11
N ARG A 56 -4.41 -10.21 -0.57
CA ARG A 56 -4.03 -11.42 -1.31
C ARG A 56 -5.03 -11.74 -2.42
N VAL A 57 -6.30 -11.64 -2.13
CA VAL A 57 -7.38 -11.99 -3.06
C VAL A 57 -7.37 -11.06 -4.27
N ARG A 58 -7.37 -9.74 -4.01
CA ARG A 58 -7.40 -8.72 -5.07
C ARG A 58 -6.02 -8.42 -5.66
N ARG A 59 -4.93 -8.84 -5.02
CA ARG A 59 -3.55 -8.45 -5.39
C ARG A 59 -3.32 -6.93 -5.37
N ALA A 60 -4.17 -6.17 -4.70
CA ALA A 60 -4.22 -4.72 -4.68
C ALA A 60 -3.63 -4.16 -3.38
N ILE A 61 -3.07 -2.97 -3.46
CA ILE A 61 -2.73 -2.14 -2.30
C ILE A 61 -4.02 -1.51 -1.81
N CYS A 62 -4.45 -1.87 -0.59
CA CYS A 62 -5.66 -1.38 0.05
C CYS A 62 -5.43 -0.12 0.89
N GLY A 63 -4.20 0.08 1.34
CA GLY A 63 -3.81 1.24 2.12
C GLY A 63 -2.29 1.42 2.13
N TRP A 64 -1.85 2.65 2.33
CA TRP A 64 -0.44 2.96 2.47
C TRP A 64 -0.23 4.26 3.25
N ASN A 65 0.95 4.36 3.89
CA ASN A 65 1.42 5.58 4.55
C ASN A 65 2.93 5.73 4.34
N LEU A 66 3.42 6.96 4.29
CA LEU A 66 4.84 7.28 4.36
C LEU A 66 5.09 8.07 5.64
N LEU A 67 5.89 7.54 6.54
CA LEU A 67 6.05 8.05 7.89
C LEU A 67 7.52 8.05 8.33
N GLU A 68 7.80 8.80 9.38
CA GLU A 68 9.16 9.02 9.87
C GLU A 68 9.70 7.86 10.69
N SER A 69 8.84 7.10 11.36
CA SER A 69 9.25 6.07 12.31
C SER A 69 8.60 4.70 12.05
N ARG A 70 9.08 3.69 12.77
CA ARG A 70 8.54 2.32 12.79
C ARG A 70 7.82 2.00 14.10
N GLU A 71 7.34 3.02 14.79
CA GLU A 71 6.69 2.89 16.09
C GLU A 71 5.22 2.48 15.97
N ARG A 72 4.55 2.38 17.13
CA ARG A 72 3.15 1.98 17.22
C ARG A 72 2.20 2.92 16.46
N ALA A 73 2.39 4.24 16.55
CA ALA A 73 1.47 5.19 15.94
C ALA A 73 1.40 5.07 14.40
N PRO A 74 2.52 4.95 13.66
CA PRO A 74 2.51 4.58 12.25
C PRO A 74 1.77 3.28 11.92
N ALA A 75 2.02 2.22 12.68
CA ALA A 75 1.36 0.93 12.47
C ALA A 75 -0.16 1.01 12.73
N LEU A 76 -0.56 1.75 13.77
CA LEU A 76 -1.98 1.98 14.09
C LEU A 76 -2.67 2.79 12.99
N GLY A 77 -2.03 3.88 12.51
CA GLY A 77 -2.57 4.65 11.37
C GLY A 77 -2.75 3.81 10.10
N LEU A 78 -1.86 2.85 9.85
CA LEU A 78 -2.02 1.91 8.75
C LEU A 78 -3.22 0.96 8.98
N ILE A 79 -3.42 0.48 10.22
CA ILE A 79 -4.55 -0.40 10.55
C ILE A 79 -5.87 0.36 10.40
N TYR A 80 -5.94 1.64 10.74
CA TYR A 80 -7.14 2.46 10.47
C TYR A 80 -7.45 2.61 8.96
N ASN A 81 -6.43 2.58 8.10
CA ASN A 81 -6.66 2.52 6.66
C ASN A 81 -7.16 1.15 6.19
N TYR A 82 -6.90 0.09 6.97
CA TYR A 82 -7.49 -1.23 6.74
C TYR A 82 -8.98 -1.24 7.00
N GLY A 83 -9.42 -0.57 8.06
CA GLY A 83 -10.82 -0.35 8.41
C GLY A 83 -10.88 0.51 9.67
N PRO A 84 -11.56 1.66 9.63
CA PRO A 84 -11.76 2.44 10.84
C PRO A 84 -12.58 1.63 11.85
N PRO A 85 -12.41 1.95 13.14
CA PRO A 85 -13.07 1.19 14.21
C PRO A 85 -14.60 1.20 14.17
N ASP A 86 -15.23 2.07 13.44
CA ASP A 86 -16.68 2.22 13.26
C ASP A 86 -17.23 1.63 11.94
N ASP A 87 -16.37 1.15 11.05
CA ASP A 87 -16.75 0.47 9.81
C ASP A 87 -16.43 -1.03 9.94
N PRO A 88 -17.41 -1.93 9.91
CA PRO A 88 -17.17 -3.35 10.13
C PRO A 88 -16.22 -3.93 9.08
N VAL A 89 -15.05 -4.35 9.52
CA VAL A 89 -14.14 -5.16 8.73
C VAL A 89 -14.79 -6.52 8.46
N SER A 90 -14.47 -7.19 7.37
CA SER A 90 -15.02 -8.52 7.06
C SER A 90 -14.79 -9.52 8.21
N GLU A 91 -15.67 -10.53 8.32
CA GLU A 91 -15.57 -11.55 9.39
C GLU A 91 -14.23 -12.28 9.41
N ASP A 92 -13.61 -12.40 8.25
CA ASP A 92 -12.32 -13.07 8.03
C ASP A 92 -11.12 -12.09 8.05
N ALA A 93 -11.28 -10.92 8.68
CA ALA A 93 -10.21 -9.93 8.71
C ALA A 93 -9.04 -10.40 9.57
N GLU A 94 -7.92 -10.64 8.92
CA GLU A 94 -6.66 -11.03 9.55
C GLU A 94 -5.52 -10.17 9.00
N LEU A 95 -4.62 -9.78 9.87
CA LEU A 95 -3.43 -9.01 9.51
C LEU A 95 -2.20 -9.91 9.59
N ILE A 96 -1.59 -10.19 8.45
CA ILE A 96 -0.36 -10.97 8.36
C ILE A 96 0.83 -10.02 8.29
N THR A 97 1.78 -10.15 9.22
CA THR A 97 2.93 -9.24 9.36
C THR A 97 4.25 -10.01 9.35
N ASP A 98 5.36 -9.30 9.33
CA ASP A 98 6.71 -9.86 9.45
C ASP A 98 7.20 -10.00 10.91
N GLY A 99 6.32 -9.76 11.89
CA GLY A 99 6.65 -9.87 13.30
C GLY A 99 7.27 -8.61 13.92
N LEU A 100 7.19 -7.45 13.25
CA LEU A 100 7.61 -6.19 13.85
C LEU A 100 6.73 -5.88 15.09
N PRO A 101 7.33 -5.65 16.30
CA PRO A 101 6.59 -5.49 17.56
C PRO A 101 5.59 -4.30 17.56
N SER A 102 5.82 -3.28 16.73
CA SER A 102 4.88 -2.16 16.59
C SER A 102 3.50 -2.58 16.08
N TYR A 103 3.39 -3.67 15.30
CA TYR A 103 2.10 -4.21 14.90
C TYR A 103 1.34 -4.83 16.08
N ASP A 104 2.02 -5.50 17.02
CA ASP A 104 1.37 -6.07 18.21
C ASP A 104 0.69 -4.99 19.03
N SER A 105 1.45 -3.94 19.37
CA SER A 105 0.93 -2.83 20.15
C SER A 105 -0.14 -2.01 19.42
N ALA A 106 -0.07 -1.93 18.09
CA ALA A 106 -1.05 -1.25 17.27
C ALA A 106 -2.37 -2.05 17.18
N VAL A 107 -2.31 -3.36 16.98
CA VAL A 107 -3.50 -4.24 16.96
C VAL A 107 -4.19 -4.26 18.32
N VAL A 108 -3.44 -4.31 19.43
CA VAL A 108 -4.03 -4.21 20.77
C VAL A 108 -4.75 -2.88 20.95
N ALA A 109 -4.16 -1.76 20.53
CA ALA A 109 -4.80 -0.44 20.63
C ALA A 109 -6.06 -0.36 19.76
N TYR A 110 -6.00 -0.82 18.52
CA TYR A 110 -7.13 -0.90 17.60
C TYR A 110 -8.26 -1.74 18.20
N ASN A 111 -7.98 -2.97 18.65
CA ASN A 111 -8.98 -3.85 19.23
C ASN A 111 -9.57 -3.30 20.53
N THR A 112 -8.79 -2.58 21.34
CA THR A 112 -9.29 -1.92 22.56
C THR A 112 -10.31 -0.84 22.23
N GLU A 113 -10.09 -0.08 21.16
CA GLU A 113 -11.04 0.92 20.68
C GLU A 113 -12.26 0.25 20.04
N ALA A 114 -12.02 -0.78 19.25
CA ALA A 114 -13.02 -1.62 18.67
C ALA A 114 -14.03 -2.15 19.69
N MET A 115 -13.57 -2.71 20.77
CA MET A 115 -14.42 -3.30 21.83
C MET A 115 -15.28 -2.28 22.58
N LYS A 116 -15.01 -0.99 22.47
CA LYS A 116 -15.86 0.07 23.05
C LYS A 116 -17.14 0.30 22.26
N ASN A 117 -17.16 -0.09 21.01
CA ASN A 117 -18.27 0.08 20.09
C ASN A 117 -18.94 -1.29 19.84
N THR A 118 -20.23 -1.42 20.10
CA THR A 118 -20.97 -2.68 20.12
C THR A 118 -21.06 -3.44 18.79
N HIS A 119 -20.55 -2.88 17.69
CA HIS A 119 -20.63 -3.46 16.34
C HIS A 119 -19.28 -3.84 15.76
N MET A 120 -18.23 -3.89 16.59
CA MET A 120 -16.87 -3.98 16.10
C MET A 120 -16.27 -5.36 16.22
N ARG A 121 -15.48 -5.68 15.21
CA ARG A 121 -14.74 -6.93 15.14
C ARG A 121 -13.33 -6.75 15.60
N VAL A 122 -12.85 -7.76 16.31
CA VAL A 122 -11.44 -7.86 16.73
C VAL A 122 -10.61 -8.27 15.52
N LEU A 123 -9.60 -7.49 15.23
CA LEU A 123 -8.63 -7.83 14.19
C LEU A 123 -7.63 -8.88 14.73
N ASN A 124 -7.55 -10.01 14.08
CA ASN A 124 -6.56 -11.04 14.37
C ASN A 124 -5.23 -10.72 13.65
N LYS A 125 -4.12 -11.02 14.32
CA LYS A 125 -2.77 -10.82 13.75
C LYS A 125 -1.99 -12.13 13.77
N HIS A 126 -1.36 -12.44 12.64
CA HIS A 126 -0.42 -13.53 12.49
C HIS A 126 0.96 -13.00 12.07
N ALA A 127 2.01 -13.48 12.73
CA ALA A 127 3.37 -13.10 12.39
C ALA A 127 4.07 -14.23 11.64
N VAL A 128 4.54 -13.96 10.41
CA VAL A 128 5.34 -14.90 9.65
C VAL A 128 6.81 -14.49 9.70
N ILE A 129 7.54 -15.10 10.62
CA ILE A 129 8.95 -14.79 10.90
C ILE A 129 9.87 -15.81 10.19
N GLY A 130 10.96 -15.32 9.63
CA GLY A 130 11.95 -16.18 8.98
C GLY A 130 11.65 -16.49 7.51
N ARG A 131 12.52 -17.29 6.91
CA ARG A 131 12.42 -17.72 5.50
C ARG A 131 12.44 -19.22 5.32
N ARG A 132 12.93 -19.95 6.29
CA ARG A 132 13.10 -21.41 6.31
C ARG A 132 12.69 -21.93 7.69
N ASN A 133 12.30 -23.20 7.75
CA ASN A 133 11.86 -23.86 8.99
C ASN A 133 10.73 -23.10 9.70
N LEU A 134 9.71 -22.76 8.92
CA LEU A 134 8.51 -22.15 9.48
C LEU A 134 7.76 -23.18 10.31
N ASP A 135 7.11 -22.71 11.38
CA ASP A 135 6.12 -23.50 12.08
C ASP A 135 4.87 -23.71 11.21
N THR A 136 3.95 -24.58 11.63
CA THR A 136 2.76 -24.95 10.86
C THR A 136 1.87 -23.72 10.58
N GLU A 137 1.75 -22.81 11.54
CA GLU A 137 0.96 -21.60 11.38
C GLU A 137 1.62 -20.66 10.37
N SER A 138 2.90 -20.37 10.53
CA SER A 138 3.66 -19.53 9.58
C SER A 138 3.69 -20.11 8.16
N GLU A 139 3.68 -21.43 8.00
CA GLU A 139 3.61 -22.07 6.67
C GLU A 139 2.27 -21.79 5.99
N THR A 140 1.17 -21.79 6.74
CA THR A 140 -0.16 -21.42 6.21
C THR A 140 -0.20 -20.02 5.63
N TYR A 141 0.51 -19.08 6.24
CA TYR A 141 0.56 -17.68 5.81
C TYR A 141 1.78 -17.33 4.92
N ARG A 142 2.57 -18.30 4.52
CA ARG A 142 3.79 -18.09 3.71
C ARG A 142 3.55 -17.33 2.41
N GLU A 143 2.42 -17.56 1.76
CA GLU A 143 2.08 -16.88 0.51
C GLU A 143 1.95 -15.36 0.68
N TYR A 144 1.48 -14.89 1.83
CA TYR A 144 1.36 -13.46 2.13
C TYR A 144 2.74 -12.80 2.19
N LYS A 145 3.71 -13.47 2.79
CA LYS A 145 5.10 -13.01 2.81
C LYS A 145 5.70 -12.90 1.41
N GLN A 146 5.49 -13.91 0.57
CA GLN A 146 5.95 -13.87 -0.82
C GLN A 146 5.30 -12.73 -1.61
N LEU A 147 4.03 -12.45 -1.35
CA LEU A 147 3.30 -11.35 -1.96
C LEU A 147 3.92 -9.99 -1.60
N VAL A 148 4.19 -9.79 -0.31
CA VAL A 148 4.88 -8.62 0.22
C VAL A 148 6.28 -8.45 -0.39
N GLU A 149 7.07 -9.51 -0.46
CA GLU A 149 8.40 -9.46 -1.05
C GLU A 149 8.36 -9.05 -2.54
N ARG A 150 7.36 -9.53 -3.29
CA ARG A 150 7.15 -9.12 -4.70
C ARG A 150 6.76 -7.65 -4.82
N LEU A 151 5.84 -7.16 -3.98
CA LEU A 151 5.46 -5.76 -3.98
C LEU A 151 6.66 -4.88 -3.61
N ASN A 152 7.40 -5.24 -2.56
CA ASN A 152 8.60 -4.53 -2.13
C ASN A 152 9.65 -4.45 -3.25
N ARG A 153 9.88 -5.55 -3.97
CA ARG A 153 10.78 -5.57 -5.13
C ARG A 153 10.31 -4.60 -6.22
N THR A 154 9.01 -4.62 -6.53
CA THR A 154 8.41 -3.72 -7.53
C THR A 154 8.52 -2.25 -7.09
N TYR A 155 8.19 -1.93 -5.84
CA TYR A 155 8.32 -0.58 -5.31
C TYR A 155 9.77 -0.09 -5.31
N LYS A 156 10.71 -0.94 -4.87
CA LYS A 156 12.15 -0.61 -4.89
C LYS A 156 12.70 -0.44 -6.30
N PHE A 157 12.16 -1.10 -7.30
CA PHE A 157 12.53 -0.87 -8.69
C PHE A 157 12.28 0.59 -9.10
N HIS A 158 11.22 1.22 -8.60
CA HIS A 158 10.89 2.62 -8.87
C HIS A 158 11.62 3.61 -7.96
N THR A 159 12.01 3.23 -6.75
CA THR A 159 12.63 4.13 -5.77
C THR A 159 14.16 4.11 -5.78
N ARG A 160 14.80 2.94 -5.98
CA ARG A 160 16.26 2.79 -5.96
C ARG A 160 17.03 3.65 -6.98
N PRO A 161 16.56 3.79 -8.24
CA PRO A 161 17.28 4.60 -9.24
C PRO A 161 17.42 6.08 -8.85
N ARG A 162 16.63 6.53 -7.88
CA ARG A 162 16.64 7.92 -7.39
C ARG A 162 17.70 8.19 -6.33
N ALA A 163 18.39 7.17 -5.83
CA ALA A 163 19.36 7.25 -4.72
C ALA A 163 18.81 7.94 -3.44
N GLY A 164 17.50 8.08 -3.36
CA GLY A 164 16.76 8.80 -2.31
C GLY A 164 15.99 10.02 -2.86
N PHE A 165 15.24 10.63 -1.99
CA PHE A 165 14.45 11.83 -2.26
C PHE A 165 15.05 13.02 -1.55
N LYS A 166 15.02 14.21 -2.14
CA LYS A 166 15.44 15.44 -1.49
C LYS A 166 14.38 15.92 -0.50
N GLU A 167 13.10 15.83 -0.89
CA GLU A 167 11.96 16.31 -0.13
C GLU A 167 10.99 15.18 0.17
N PHE A 168 10.30 15.30 1.31
CA PHE A 168 9.28 14.33 1.75
C PHE A 168 8.12 14.25 0.76
N ASP A 169 7.64 15.40 0.28
CA ASP A 169 6.54 15.49 -0.69
C ASP A 169 6.85 14.76 -2.01
N GLY A 170 8.10 14.81 -2.44
CA GLY A 170 8.53 14.06 -3.61
C GLY A 170 8.47 12.54 -3.42
N ALA A 171 8.70 12.06 -2.21
CA ALA A 171 8.55 10.65 -1.86
C ALA A 171 7.07 10.25 -1.75
N VAL A 172 6.23 11.10 -1.17
CA VAL A 172 4.76 10.94 -1.13
C VAL A 172 4.22 10.90 -2.56
N ALA A 173 4.58 11.87 -3.40
CA ALA A 173 4.15 11.94 -4.78
C ALA A 173 4.49 10.67 -5.57
N LEU A 174 5.74 10.19 -5.48
CA LEU A 174 6.10 8.94 -6.15
C LEU A 174 5.30 7.75 -5.63
N THR A 175 5.05 7.67 -4.32
CA THR A 175 4.31 6.55 -3.73
C THR A 175 2.84 6.59 -4.16
N THR A 176 2.20 7.75 -4.20
CA THR A 176 0.84 7.93 -4.76
C THR A 176 0.77 7.42 -6.19
N LEU A 177 1.68 7.88 -7.06
CA LEU A 177 1.72 7.45 -8.45
C LEU A 177 2.04 5.95 -8.58
N PHE A 178 2.89 5.41 -7.71
CA PHE A 178 3.17 3.99 -7.68
C PHE A 178 1.91 3.17 -7.32
N VAL A 179 1.13 3.61 -6.34
CA VAL A 179 -0.13 2.94 -5.95
C VAL A 179 -1.15 3.00 -7.10
N ALA A 180 -1.30 4.16 -7.75
CA ALA A 180 -2.14 4.30 -8.94
C ALA A 180 -1.72 3.33 -10.05
N TYR A 181 -0.43 3.30 -10.38
CA TYR A 181 0.12 2.37 -11.37
C TYR A 181 -0.11 0.91 -10.98
N TYR A 182 0.22 0.56 -9.75
CA TYR A 182 0.14 -0.81 -9.26
C TYR A 182 -1.29 -1.34 -9.27
N ASN A 183 -2.25 -0.54 -8.76
CA ASN A 183 -3.64 -0.95 -8.64
C ASN A 183 -4.41 -0.90 -9.96
N PHE A 184 -4.22 0.15 -10.78
CA PHE A 184 -5.11 0.41 -11.90
C PHE A 184 -4.53 0.11 -13.28
N MET A 185 -3.22 -0.03 -13.41
CA MET A 185 -2.59 -0.14 -14.73
C MET A 185 -1.65 -1.33 -14.88
N ARG A 186 -0.99 -1.75 -13.79
CA ARG A 186 0.00 -2.81 -13.86
C ARG A 186 -0.66 -4.17 -14.10
N PRO A 187 -0.28 -4.91 -15.18
CA PRO A 187 -0.78 -6.26 -15.40
C PRO A 187 -0.18 -7.24 -14.39
N HIS A 188 -1.02 -8.09 -13.81
CA HIS A 188 -0.61 -9.15 -12.89
C HIS A 188 -0.81 -10.53 -13.51
N GLY A 189 0.22 -11.37 -13.48
CA GLY A 189 0.16 -12.72 -14.06
C GLY A 189 -0.91 -13.61 -13.41
N SER A 190 -1.14 -13.46 -12.10
CA SER A 190 -2.18 -14.20 -11.37
C SER A 190 -3.61 -13.68 -11.60
N LEU A 191 -3.76 -12.60 -12.35
CA LEU A 191 -5.06 -11.99 -12.71
C LEU A 191 -5.24 -11.95 -14.24
N ASP A 192 -4.71 -12.93 -14.95
CA ASP A 192 -4.77 -13.02 -16.42
C ASP A 192 -4.28 -11.75 -17.12
N LYS A 193 -3.20 -11.17 -16.60
CA LYS A 193 -2.62 -9.90 -17.05
C LYS A 193 -3.54 -8.68 -16.91
N ARG A 194 -4.59 -8.78 -16.10
CA ARG A 194 -5.42 -7.62 -15.72
C ARG A 194 -4.81 -6.87 -14.54
N PRO A 195 -5.11 -5.58 -14.35
CA PRO A 195 -4.76 -4.85 -13.15
C PRO A 195 -5.60 -5.35 -11.95
N PRO A 196 -5.13 -5.13 -10.71
CA PRO A 196 -5.88 -5.49 -9.50
C PRO A 196 -7.25 -4.83 -9.39
N VAL A 197 -7.39 -3.62 -9.89
CA VAL A 197 -8.63 -2.85 -9.92
C VAL A 197 -8.88 -2.42 -11.36
N GLU A 198 -9.95 -2.92 -11.96
CA GLU A 198 -10.36 -2.56 -13.30
C GLU A 198 -11.25 -1.32 -13.25
N LEU A 199 -10.80 -0.23 -13.83
CA LEU A 199 -11.55 1.01 -13.94
C LEU A 199 -12.20 1.11 -15.34
N GLU A 200 -13.50 1.39 -15.40
CA GLU A 200 -14.22 1.53 -16.66
C GLU A 200 -13.59 2.58 -17.58
N CYS A 201 -13.12 3.69 -17.00
CA CYS A 201 -12.48 4.76 -17.76
C CYS A 201 -11.17 4.34 -18.47
N LEU A 202 -10.54 3.25 -18.02
CA LEU A 202 -9.32 2.71 -18.63
C LEU A 202 -9.58 1.60 -19.66
N GLN A 203 -10.81 1.14 -19.80
CA GLN A 203 -11.15 0.11 -20.78
C GLN A 203 -10.80 0.56 -22.21
N GLY A 204 -10.16 -0.34 -22.96
CA GLY A 204 -9.71 -0.06 -24.32
C GLY A 204 -8.41 0.76 -24.45
N LYS A 205 -7.90 1.35 -23.37
CA LYS A 205 -6.64 2.11 -23.39
C LYS A 205 -5.46 1.16 -23.17
N ARG A 206 -4.67 0.92 -24.23
CA ARG A 206 -3.56 -0.03 -24.20
C ARG A 206 -2.23 0.59 -23.80
N LEU A 207 -2.04 1.89 -24.04
CA LEU A 207 -0.79 2.59 -23.79
C LEU A 207 -0.82 3.29 -22.42
N TYR A 208 0.25 3.18 -21.66
CA TYR A 208 0.37 3.87 -20.37
C TYR A 208 0.18 5.39 -20.43
N PRO A 209 0.70 6.13 -21.44
CA PRO A 209 0.42 7.55 -21.55
C PRO A 209 -1.06 7.88 -21.62
N ASP A 210 -1.86 7.10 -22.37
CA ASP A 210 -3.29 7.30 -22.50
C ASP A 210 -4.04 6.97 -21.19
N GLN A 211 -3.57 5.94 -20.48
CA GLN A 211 -4.10 5.57 -19.17
C GLN A 211 -3.83 6.66 -18.13
N TRP A 212 -2.60 7.20 -18.09
CA TRP A 212 -2.27 8.31 -17.20
C TRP A 212 -3.06 9.59 -17.51
N ALA A 213 -3.18 9.93 -18.77
CA ALA A 213 -3.97 11.09 -19.19
C ALA A 213 -5.43 10.96 -18.76
N GLU A 214 -6.00 9.76 -18.91
CA GLU A 214 -7.37 9.48 -18.47
C GLU A 214 -7.55 9.58 -16.96
N LEU A 215 -6.65 8.95 -16.17
CA LEU A 215 -6.71 9.04 -14.71
C LEU A 215 -6.65 10.50 -14.24
N LEU A 216 -5.75 11.30 -14.82
CA LEU A 216 -5.62 12.72 -14.49
C LEU A 216 -6.88 13.53 -14.89
N ARG A 217 -7.58 13.11 -15.93
CA ARG A 217 -8.85 13.73 -16.34
C ARG A 217 -10.00 13.38 -15.39
N GLN A 218 -10.02 12.14 -14.90
CA GLN A 218 -11.03 11.68 -13.93
C GLN A 218 -10.82 12.29 -12.54
N ALA A 219 -9.59 12.66 -12.22
CA ALA A 219 -9.20 13.25 -10.93
C ALA A 219 -9.25 14.81 -10.95
N ALA A 220 -9.68 15.41 -12.03
CA ALA A 220 -9.82 16.87 -12.17
C ALA A 220 -11.18 17.33 -11.70
#